data_41e9d56b72c7486d54fd815578d569c2
#
_entry.id   41e9d56b72c7486d54fd815578d569c2
#
_cell.length_a   1.000
_cell.length_b   1.000
_cell.length_c   1.000
_cell.angle_alpha   90.00
_cell.angle_beta   90.00
_cell.angle_gamma   90.00
#
_symmetry.space_group_name_H-M   'P 1'
#
loop_
_entity.id
_entity.type
_entity.pdbx_description
1 polymer ?
#
loop_
_entity_poly.entity_id
_entity_poly.type
_entity_poly.pdbx_seq_one_letter_code
_entity_poly.pdbx_strand_id
1 'polypeptide(L)'
;MRRNRILTITASVLGLGLVFAAPAGAAIDTVQGNTSAAPHAAAPAACVYTAQAPADRFKGLPIFNAAQAAKPYTVVMHTTQGDITFQVLTAAAPCTTFSFRFLAERDYFDRTHCHRLTTQRIFVLQCGDPTGTGSGGPGYVFPDENLAGATYPAGTVAMANAGPNTNGSQFFFTWKDTTLRPNFTPFGRVIRGMDVLARIAAAGEDDQNSVGDGYPNLFVGFRHVQILGR
;
A
#
# COMPACT_ATOMS: atom_id res chain seq x y z
N MET A 1 -40.97 31.40 34.44
CA MET A 1 -41.86 30.86 35.47
C MET A 1 -41.86 29.34 35.43
N ARG A 2 -41.77 28.72 36.64
CA ARG A 2 -41.88 27.28 36.99
C ARG A 2 -40.66 26.43 36.63
N ARG A 3 -40.06 25.77 37.51
CA ARG A 3 -39.94 25.48 38.97
C ARG A 3 -39.13 24.18 39.07
N ASN A 4 -38.02 24.27 39.83
CA ASN A 4 -37.18 23.16 40.31
C ASN A 4 -38.03 22.01 40.95
N ARG A 5 -37.55 20.79 40.77
CA ARG A 5 -37.72 19.77 41.84
C ARG A 5 -36.40 19.01 42.02
N ILE A 6 -35.80 19.28 43.16
CA ILE A 6 -34.77 18.51 43.83
C ILE A 6 -35.44 17.33 44.51
N LEU A 7 -34.91 16.15 44.35
CA LEU A 7 -35.29 15.01 45.16
C LEU A 7 -34.04 14.40 45.82
N THR A 8 -33.88 14.71 47.08
CA THR A 8 -32.95 14.09 48.03
C THR A 8 -33.58 12.78 48.54
N ILE A 9 -32.81 11.70 48.60
CA ILE A 9 -33.11 10.53 49.42
C ILE A 9 -31.87 10.11 50.21
N THR A 10 -32.10 9.96 51.48
CA THR A 10 -31.28 9.80 52.65
C THR A 10 -30.57 8.45 52.75
N ALA A 11 -29.47 8.48 53.49
CA ALA A 11 -28.64 7.38 53.93
C ALA A 11 -29.35 6.44 54.93
N SER A 12 -28.98 5.18 54.95
CA SER A 12 -29.11 4.31 56.09
C SER A 12 -27.85 3.45 56.25
N VAL A 13 -27.25 3.61 57.42
CA VAL A 13 -26.10 2.86 57.95
C VAL A 13 -26.64 1.75 58.84
N LEU A 14 -26.06 0.55 58.78
CA LEU A 14 -25.98 -0.53 59.82
C LEU A 14 -25.29 -1.69 59.13
N GLY A 15 -24.30 -2.42 59.60
CA GLY A 15 -23.70 -2.58 60.90
C GLY A 15 -22.68 -3.72 60.81
N LEU A 16 -21.72 -3.62 61.65
CA LEU A 16 -20.61 -4.47 62.06
C LEU A 16 -20.66 -5.97 61.75
N GLY A 17 -19.52 -6.50 61.25
CA GLY A 17 -19.18 -7.93 61.31
C GLY A 17 -17.67 -8.12 60.96
N LEU A 18 -16.79 -8.06 61.97
CA LEU A 18 -15.41 -8.46 61.87
C LEU A 18 -15.32 -10.00 61.80
N VAL A 19 -14.72 -10.50 60.73
CA VAL A 19 -14.15 -11.86 60.69
C VAL A 19 -12.71 -11.77 60.18
N PHE A 20 -11.77 -12.12 61.07
CA PHE A 20 -10.35 -12.30 60.70
C PHE A 20 -10.20 -13.63 59.94
N ALA A 21 -9.71 -13.59 58.76
CA ALA A 21 -9.17 -14.75 58.06
C ALA A 21 -7.73 -14.47 57.58
N ALA A 22 -6.87 -15.46 57.78
CA ALA A 22 -5.43 -15.46 57.60
C ALA A 22 -4.98 -15.24 56.14
N PRO A 23 -3.74 -14.81 55.88
CA PRO A 23 -3.24 -14.54 54.54
C PRO A 23 -2.93 -15.83 53.79
N ALA A 24 -3.66 -16.09 52.70
CA ALA A 24 -3.27 -17.06 51.69
C ALA A 24 -2.21 -16.43 50.79
N GLY A 25 -1.09 -17.12 50.61
CA GLY A 25 0.02 -16.68 49.80
C GLY A 25 -0.38 -16.36 48.36
N ALA A 26 0.02 -15.20 47.91
CA ALA A 26 -0.11 -14.80 46.52
C ALA A 26 0.88 -15.63 45.66
N ALA A 27 0.36 -16.55 44.90
CA ALA A 27 1.09 -17.13 43.77
C ALA A 27 1.24 -16.04 42.69
N ILE A 28 2.45 -15.68 42.41
CA ILE A 28 2.75 -14.79 41.27
C ILE A 28 2.61 -15.64 40.01
N ASP A 29 1.45 -15.56 39.35
CA ASP A 29 1.30 -16.05 37.99
C ASP A 29 2.14 -15.16 37.08
N THR A 30 3.32 -15.69 36.71
CA THR A 30 4.10 -15.14 35.58
C THR A 30 3.28 -15.36 34.33
N VAL A 31 2.55 -14.32 33.89
CA VAL A 31 1.97 -14.25 32.54
C VAL A 31 3.10 -14.25 31.56
N GLN A 32 3.49 -15.43 31.06
CA GLN A 32 4.30 -15.55 29.87
C GLN A 32 3.48 -15.00 28.71
N GLY A 33 3.78 -13.77 28.31
CA GLY A 33 3.27 -13.17 27.10
C GLY A 33 3.73 -13.98 25.88
N ASN A 34 2.92 -14.95 25.49
CA ASN A 34 3.02 -15.59 24.19
C ASN A 34 2.64 -14.54 23.13
N THR A 35 3.61 -13.75 22.69
CA THR A 35 3.49 -13.01 21.43
C THR A 35 3.53 -14.04 20.31
N SER A 36 2.39 -14.66 20.04
CA SER A 36 2.20 -15.45 18.82
C SER A 36 2.32 -14.47 17.65
N ALA A 37 3.52 -14.40 17.05
CA ALA A 37 3.69 -13.76 15.76
C ALA A 37 2.73 -14.47 14.80
N ALA A 38 1.85 -13.70 14.15
CA ALA A 38 0.98 -14.24 13.13
C ALA A 38 1.85 -15.01 12.11
N PRO A 39 1.44 -16.22 11.69
CA PRO A 39 2.22 -16.99 10.75
C PRO A 39 2.39 -16.15 9.48
N HIS A 40 3.64 -15.82 9.14
CA HIS A 40 3.97 -15.25 7.84
C HIS A 40 3.48 -16.26 6.80
N ALA A 41 2.57 -15.85 5.93
CA ALA A 41 2.16 -16.70 4.81
C ALA A 41 3.43 -17.14 4.08
N ALA A 42 3.59 -18.46 3.91
CA ALA A 42 4.72 -18.98 3.14
C ALA A 42 4.70 -18.35 1.75
N ALA A 43 5.86 -17.90 1.27
CA ALA A 43 5.96 -17.37 -0.09
C ALA A 43 5.44 -18.43 -1.07
N PRO A 44 4.68 -18.04 -2.12
CA PRO A 44 4.14 -19.00 -3.07
C PRO A 44 5.28 -19.82 -3.69
N ALA A 45 5.03 -21.10 -3.93
CA ALA A 45 6.00 -22.00 -4.52
C ALA A 45 6.42 -21.56 -5.94
N ALA A 46 5.55 -20.86 -6.65
CA ALA A 46 5.81 -20.30 -7.98
C ALA A 46 4.92 -19.07 -8.24
N CYS A 47 5.48 -18.11 -8.99
CA CYS A 47 4.73 -17.01 -9.60
C CYS A 47 4.64 -17.27 -11.10
N VAL A 48 3.47 -17.07 -11.66
CA VAL A 48 3.22 -17.26 -13.11
C VAL A 48 3.11 -15.88 -13.75
N TYR A 49 3.99 -15.62 -14.73
CA TYR A 49 3.97 -14.44 -15.57
C TYR A 49 3.58 -14.86 -16.98
N THR A 50 2.38 -14.52 -17.40
CA THR A 50 1.82 -14.94 -18.69
C THR A 50 2.05 -13.86 -19.72
N ALA A 51 2.67 -14.20 -20.86
CA ALA A 51 2.88 -13.27 -21.95
C ALA A 51 1.55 -12.69 -22.45
N GLN A 52 1.45 -11.36 -22.50
CA GLN A 52 0.24 -10.66 -22.93
C GLN A 52 0.61 -9.25 -23.41
N ALA A 53 0.10 -8.85 -24.57
CA ALA A 53 0.20 -7.46 -25.05
C ALA A 53 -0.60 -6.50 -24.15
N PRO A 54 -0.22 -5.21 -24.09
CA PRO A 54 0.88 -4.60 -24.83
C PRO A 54 2.27 -4.95 -24.24
N ALA A 55 3.30 -4.90 -25.09
CA ALA A 55 4.68 -5.28 -24.76
C ALA A 55 5.64 -4.09 -24.95
N ASP A 56 5.26 -2.94 -24.37
CA ASP A 56 6.03 -1.70 -24.49
C ASP A 56 7.30 -1.79 -23.64
N ARG A 57 8.44 -1.54 -24.25
CA ARG A 57 9.76 -1.69 -23.61
C ARG A 57 10.02 -3.08 -23.03
N PHE A 58 9.55 -4.13 -23.67
CA PHE A 58 9.64 -5.52 -23.20
C PHE A 58 11.05 -5.89 -22.72
N LYS A 59 11.15 -6.40 -21.50
CA LYS A 59 12.40 -6.79 -20.82
C LYS A 59 12.56 -8.31 -20.64
N GLY A 60 11.71 -9.09 -21.30
CA GLY A 60 11.56 -10.55 -21.07
C GLY A 60 10.50 -10.86 -20.01
N LEU A 61 10.24 -12.14 -19.81
CA LEU A 61 9.39 -12.62 -18.72
C LEU A 61 10.23 -12.83 -17.46
N PRO A 62 9.75 -12.42 -16.27
CA PRO A 62 10.44 -12.73 -15.02
C PRO A 62 10.53 -14.25 -14.81
N ILE A 63 11.70 -14.75 -14.49
CA ILE A 63 11.89 -16.12 -14.03
C ILE A 63 11.88 -16.09 -12.49
N PHE A 64 10.78 -16.55 -11.90
CA PHE A 64 10.59 -16.43 -10.46
C PHE A 64 11.64 -17.20 -9.65
N ASN A 65 12.19 -16.52 -8.64
CA ASN A 65 13.10 -17.09 -7.66
C ASN A 65 12.59 -16.76 -6.25
N ALA A 66 12.08 -17.76 -5.55
CA ALA A 66 11.46 -17.60 -4.23
C ALA A 66 12.43 -17.02 -3.19
N ALA A 67 13.70 -17.41 -3.21
CA ALA A 67 14.72 -16.91 -2.29
C ALA A 67 15.04 -15.43 -2.52
N GLN A 68 14.99 -14.98 -3.77
CA GLN A 68 15.15 -13.57 -4.12
C GLN A 68 13.87 -12.77 -3.80
N ALA A 69 12.69 -13.33 -4.07
CA ALA A 69 11.40 -12.69 -3.79
C ALA A 69 11.18 -12.45 -2.29
N ALA A 70 11.72 -13.31 -1.43
CA ALA A 70 11.63 -13.16 0.02
C ALA A 70 12.53 -12.06 0.59
N LYS A 71 13.52 -11.56 -0.16
CA LYS A 71 14.43 -10.53 0.34
C LYS A 71 13.74 -9.16 0.37
N PRO A 72 13.63 -8.50 1.53
CA PRO A 72 13.07 -7.16 1.62
C PRO A 72 13.96 -6.15 0.90
N TYR A 73 13.33 -5.16 0.29
CA TYR A 73 14.03 -4.05 -0.34
C TYR A 73 13.21 -2.77 -0.27
N THR A 74 13.87 -1.65 -0.52
CA THR A 74 13.28 -0.32 -0.60
C THR A 74 13.47 0.20 -2.02
N VAL A 75 12.52 0.96 -2.51
CA VAL A 75 12.58 1.63 -3.81
C VAL A 75 12.74 3.12 -3.59
N VAL A 76 13.67 3.74 -4.31
CA VAL A 76 13.78 5.20 -4.42
C VAL A 76 13.43 5.58 -5.85
N MET A 77 12.35 6.34 -6.02
CA MET A 77 11.98 6.92 -7.30
C MET A 77 12.47 8.36 -7.37
N HIS A 78 13.52 8.59 -8.14
CA HIS A 78 14.04 9.93 -8.41
C HIS A 78 13.17 10.62 -9.45
N THR A 79 12.24 11.46 -8.97
CA THR A 79 11.29 12.15 -9.87
C THR A 79 11.71 13.58 -10.19
N THR A 80 11.05 14.18 -11.17
CA THR A 80 11.20 15.62 -11.47
C THR A 80 10.67 16.51 -10.36
N GLN A 81 9.84 15.97 -9.47
CA GLN A 81 9.22 16.69 -8.36
C GLN A 81 9.90 16.44 -6.99
N GLY A 82 10.91 15.59 -6.95
CA GLY A 82 11.61 15.14 -5.73
C GLY A 82 11.51 13.62 -5.58
N ASP A 83 12.21 13.10 -4.59
CA ASP A 83 12.30 11.65 -4.37
C ASP A 83 11.07 11.13 -3.62
N ILE A 84 10.55 9.99 -4.10
CA ILE A 84 9.54 9.20 -3.41
C ILE A 84 10.16 7.86 -3.05
N THR A 85 10.20 7.54 -1.75
CA THR A 85 10.78 6.29 -1.25
C THR A 85 9.70 5.43 -0.62
N PHE A 86 9.62 4.16 -1.01
CA PHE A 86 8.70 3.21 -0.42
C PHE A 86 9.35 1.86 -0.10
N GLN A 87 8.91 1.25 0.97
CA GLN A 87 9.25 -0.11 1.34
C GLN A 87 8.29 -1.08 0.69
N VAL A 88 8.78 -2.16 0.13
CA VAL A 88 7.94 -3.20 -0.49
C VAL A 88 7.49 -4.25 0.52
N LEU A 89 6.34 -4.86 0.25
CA LEU A 89 5.67 -5.86 1.09
C LEU A 89 5.94 -7.27 0.53
N THR A 90 7.20 -7.71 0.52
CA THR A 90 7.64 -8.97 -0.11
C THR A 90 6.91 -10.21 0.44
N ALA A 91 6.58 -10.23 1.74
CA ALA A 91 5.85 -11.33 2.35
C ALA A 91 4.37 -11.38 1.95
N ALA A 92 3.75 -10.23 1.66
CA ALA A 92 2.33 -10.13 1.34
C ALA A 92 2.04 -10.22 -0.16
N ALA A 93 2.99 -9.74 -1.00
CA ALA A 93 2.84 -9.70 -2.46
C ALA A 93 4.16 -10.11 -3.16
N PRO A 94 4.65 -11.35 -2.95
CA PRO A 94 5.96 -11.78 -3.43
C PRO A 94 6.08 -11.78 -4.95
N CYS A 95 5.04 -12.15 -5.69
CA CYS A 95 5.07 -12.14 -7.16
C CYS A 95 5.08 -10.71 -7.70
N THR A 96 4.28 -9.83 -7.12
CA THR A 96 4.21 -8.42 -7.48
C THR A 96 5.54 -7.71 -7.23
N THR A 97 6.09 -7.88 -6.02
CA THR A 97 7.37 -7.25 -5.66
C THR A 97 8.53 -7.80 -6.47
N PHE A 98 8.52 -9.10 -6.81
CA PHE A 98 9.51 -9.69 -7.69
C PHE A 98 9.44 -9.13 -9.11
N SER A 99 8.23 -9.00 -9.68
CA SER A 99 8.00 -8.37 -10.99
C SER A 99 8.46 -6.91 -10.99
N PHE A 100 8.09 -6.14 -9.96
CA PHE A 100 8.48 -4.74 -9.85
C PHE A 100 10.01 -4.59 -9.83
N ARG A 101 10.70 -5.39 -9.01
CA ARG A 101 12.17 -5.42 -8.94
C ARG A 101 12.78 -5.79 -10.29
N PHE A 102 12.27 -6.85 -10.94
CA PHE A 102 12.73 -7.29 -12.26
C PHE A 102 12.69 -6.16 -13.30
N LEU A 103 11.60 -5.38 -13.32
CA LEU A 103 11.42 -4.25 -14.22
C LEU A 103 12.34 -3.08 -13.85
N ALA A 104 12.40 -2.72 -12.57
CA ALA A 104 13.23 -1.61 -12.09
C ALA A 104 14.72 -1.84 -12.33
N GLU A 105 15.24 -3.05 -12.03
CA GLU A 105 16.65 -3.42 -12.28
C GLU A 105 17.02 -3.43 -13.76
N ARG A 106 16.05 -3.31 -14.67
CA ARG A 106 16.22 -3.25 -16.14
C ARG A 106 15.84 -1.90 -16.72
N ASP A 107 15.82 -0.86 -15.89
CA ASP A 107 15.52 0.53 -16.28
C ASP A 107 14.19 0.67 -17.03
N TYR A 108 13.21 -0.21 -16.71
CA TYR A 108 11.91 -0.19 -17.37
C TYR A 108 11.16 1.11 -17.10
N PHE A 109 11.21 1.59 -15.87
CA PHE A 109 10.52 2.80 -15.42
C PHE A 109 11.29 4.08 -15.72
N ASP A 110 12.58 4.02 -16.03
CA ASP A 110 13.41 5.18 -16.28
C ASP A 110 12.91 5.98 -17.49
N ARG A 111 12.85 7.29 -17.35
CA ARG A 111 12.35 8.22 -18.39
C ARG A 111 10.88 7.97 -18.79
N THR A 112 10.09 7.38 -17.88
CA THR A 112 8.64 7.33 -17.97
C THR A 112 8.04 8.41 -17.08
N HIS A 113 6.71 8.55 -17.05
CA HIS A 113 6.03 9.54 -16.21
C HIS A 113 4.71 8.99 -15.68
N CYS A 114 4.19 9.65 -14.65
CA CYS A 114 2.85 9.38 -14.16
C CYS A 114 1.84 10.06 -15.09
N HIS A 115 0.88 9.30 -15.55
CA HIS A 115 -0.06 9.69 -16.61
C HIS A 115 -1.47 9.99 -16.10
N ARG A 116 -1.75 9.78 -14.80
CA ARG A 116 -3.07 10.04 -14.23
C ARG A 116 -2.97 10.47 -12.78
N LEU A 117 -3.66 11.53 -12.45
CA LEU A 117 -3.93 11.99 -11.10
C LEU A 117 -5.44 12.07 -10.89
N THR A 118 -5.91 11.60 -9.73
CA THR A 118 -7.30 11.81 -9.32
C THR A 118 -7.35 12.63 -8.04
N THR A 119 -8.22 13.65 -8.02
CA THR A 119 -8.37 14.62 -6.92
C THR A 119 -9.76 14.58 -6.29
N GLN A 120 -10.68 13.82 -6.87
CA GLN A 120 -12.04 13.61 -6.37
C GLN A 120 -12.38 12.12 -6.29
N ARG A 121 -13.24 11.75 -5.33
CA ARG A 121 -13.72 10.38 -5.05
C ARG A 121 -12.63 9.40 -4.61
N ILE A 122 -11.59 9.24 -5.43
CA ILE A 122 -10.37 8.49 -5.11
C ILE A 122 -9.16 9.40 -5.24
N PHE A 123 -8.07 9.09 -4.54
CA PHE A 123 -6.94 10.00 -4.37
C PHE A 123 -5.64 9.28 -4.75
N VAL A 124 -5.41 9.10 -6.05
CA VAL A 124 -4.29 8.33 -6.58
C VAL A 124 -3.46 9.10 -7.60
N LEU A 125 -2.16 8.82 -7.62
CA LEU A 125 -1.23 9.18 -8.70
C LEU A 125 -0.80 7.88 -9.38
N GLN A 126 -1.22 7.64 -10.63
CA GLN A 126 -0.95 6.42 -11.38
C GLN A 126 0.20 6.59 -12.36
N CYS A 127 1.08 5.60 -12.39
CA CYS A 127 2.34 5.60 -13.11
C CYS A 127 2.65 4.20 -13.66
N GLY A 128 3.84 4.01 -14.24
CA GLY A 128 4.35 2.68 -14.62
C GLY A 128 3.95 2.22 -16.02
N ASP A 129 3.26 3.07 -16.77
CA ASP A 129 3.05 2.89 -18.21
C ASP A 129 4.20 3.58 -18.99
N PRO A 130 5.02 2.84 -19.76
CA PRO A 130 6.13 3.45 -20.51
C PRO A 130 5.67 4.32 -21.67
N THR A 131 4.41 4.20 -22.10
CA THR A 131 3.84 5.03 -23.18
C THR A 131 3.18 6.30 -22.63
N GLY A 132 2.83 6.33 -21.34
CA GLY A 132 2.14 7.46 -20.71
C GLY A 132 0.69 7.64 -21.15
N THR A 133 0.08 6.66 -21.80
CA THR A 133 -1.30 6.70 -22.31
C THR A 133 -2.32 6.05 -21.38
N GLY A 134 -1.84 5.32 -20.37
CA GLY A 134 -2.68 4.48 -19.49
C GLY A 134 -2.94 3.07 -20.05
N SER A 135 -2.48 2.78 -21.29
CA SER A 135 -2.73 1.51 -21.97
C SER A 135 -1.49 0.65 -22.17
N GLY A 136 -0.30 1.17 -21.89
CA GLY A 136 0.97 0.47 -22.06
C GLY A 136 1.23 -0.57 -20.97
N GLY A 137 2.08 -1.55 -21.28
CA GLY A 137 2.39 -2.64 -20.35
C GLY A 137 3.70 -3.36 -20.67
N PRO A 138 4.14 -4.29 -19.78
CA PRO A 138 5.46 -4.90 -19.82
C PRO A 138 5.54 -6.13 -20.74
N GLY A 139 4.47 -6.50 -21.43
CA GLY A 139 4.42 -7.70 -22.27
C GLY A 139 3.99 -8.97 -21.53
N TYR A 140 3.52 -8.84 -20.29
CA TYR A 140 2.98 -9.94 -19.48
C TYR A 140 2.02 -9.45 -18.41
N VAL A 141 1.24 -10.38 -17.91
CA VAL A 141 0.37 -10.19 -16.74
C VAL A 141 0.63 -11.26 -15.69
N PHE A 142 0.19 -11.00 -14.46
CA PHE A 142 0.27 -11.93 -13.34
C PHE A 142 -0.89 -11.75 -12.36
N PRO A 143 -1.19 -12.79 -11.55
CA PRO A 143 -2.33 -12.81 -10.63
C PRO A 143 -2.26 -11.73 -9.54
N ASP A 144 -3.43 -11.42 -8.99
CA ASP A 144 -3.60 -10.58 -7.83
C ASP A 144 -3.06 -11.25 -6.56
N GLU A 145 -2.53 -10.44 -5.64
CA GLU A 145 -2.04 -10.84 -4.33
C GLU A 145 -2.58 -9.88 -3.26
N ASN A 146 -2.55 -10.32 -2.00
CA ASN A 146 -2.80 -9.44 -0.83
C ASN A 146 -4.14 -8.68 -0.88
N LEU A 147 -5.20 -9.27 -1.47
CA LEU A 147 -6.50 -8.61 -1.61
C LEU A 147 -7.40 -8.78 -0.38
N ALA A 148 -7.22 -9.84 0.42
CA ALA A 148 -8.09 -10.11 1.57
C ALA A 148 -8.00 -8.97 2.60
N GLY A 149 -9.11 -8.23 2.76
CA GLY A 149 -9.18 -7.10 3.67
C GLY A 149 -8.34 -5.88 3.27
N ALA A 150 -7.91 -5.81 2.01
CA ALA A 150 -7.07 -4.71 1.52
C ALA A 150 -7.76 -3.35 1.69
N THR A 151 -7.01 -2.40 2.24
CA THR A 151 -7.37 -0.98 2.38
C THR A 151 -6.26 -0.13 1.79
N TYR A 152 -6.60 1.11 1.45
CA TYR A 152 -5.69 2.00 0.72
C TYR A 152 -5.52 3.35 1.44
N PRO A 153 -4.95 3.35 2.66
CA PRO A 153 -4.61 4.58 3.35
C PRO A 153 -3.53 5.36 2.59
N ALA A 154 -3.37 6.64 2.93
CA ALA A 154 -2.33 7.49 2.36
C ALA A 154 -0.95 6.81 2.44
N GLY A 155 -0.20 6.86 1.35
CA GLY A 155 1.11 6.22 1.21
C GLY A 155 1.07 4.74 0.79
N THR A 156 -0.10 4.17 0.49
CA THR A 156 -0.16 2.83 -0.13
C THR A 156 0.40 2.89 -1.55
N VAL A 157 1.18 1.87 -1.93
CA VAL A 157 1.58 1.61 -3.31
C VAL A 157 0.91 0.31 -3.76
N ALA A 158 0.06 0.40 -4.79
CA ALA A 158 -0.70 -0.75 -5.26
C ALA A 158 -0.67 -0.87 -6.79
N MET A 159 -0.88 -2.09 -7.31
CA MET A 159 -0.96 -2.33 -8.75
C MET A 159 -2.25 -1.74 -9.32
N ALA A 160 -2.14 -1.08 -10.45
CA ALA A 160 -3.27 -0.83 -11.33
C ALA A 160 -3.45 -2.06 -12.24
N ASN A 161 -4.71 -2.39 -12.57
CA ASN A 161 -5.05 -3.52 -13.41
C ASN A 161 -6.28 -3.23 -14.30
N ALA A 162 -6.51 -4.06 -15.30
CA ALA A 162 -7.66 -4.00 -16.21
C ALA A 162 -8.74 -5.04 -15.84
N GLY A 163 -8.77 -5.48 -14.60
CA GLY A 163 -9.64 -6.52 -14.07
C GLY A 163 -8.84 -7.56 -13.27
N PRO A 164 -9.49 -8.58 -12.72
CA PRO A 164 -8.83 -9.57 -11.89
C PRO A 164 -7.66 -10.28 -12.61
N ASN A 165 -6.53 -10.42 -11.90
CA ASN A 165 -5.34 -11.13 -12.39
C ASN A 165 -4.70 -10.54 -13.67
N THR A 166 -4.82 -9.23 -13.86
CA THR A 166 -4.21 -8.51 -15.00
C THR A 166 -3.14 -7.50 -14.56
N ASN A 167 -2.45 -7.77 -13.46
CA ASN A 167 -1.34 -6.93 -13.04
C ASN A 167 -0.22 -6.95 -14.07
N GLY A 168 0.33 -5.80 -14.38
CA GLY A 168 1.44 -5.63 -15.32
C GLY A 168 2.57 -4.78 -14.75
N SER A 169 2.79 -3.59 -15.33
CA SER A 169 3.76 -2.63 -14.82
C SER A 169 3.14 -1.39 -14.19
N GLN A 170 1.86 -1.12 -14.44
CA GLN A 170 1.22 0.08 -13.93
C GLN A 170 0.90 -0.07 -12.43
N PHE A 171 1.14 1.01 -11.69
CA PHE A 171 0.90 1.09 -10.26
C PHE A 171 0.45 2.49 -9.89
N PHE A 172 -0.08 2.65 -8.67
CA PHE A 172 -0.44 3.96 -8.16
C PHE A 172 0.04 4.17 -6.71
N PHE A 173 0.24 5.43 -6.37
CA PHE A 173 0.39 5.91 -5.01
C PHE A 173 -0.93 6.49 -4.53
N THR A 174 -1.34 6.20 -3.29
CA THR A 174 -2.39 6.96 -2.65
C THR A 174 -1.78 8.18 -1.97
N TRP A 175 -2.14 9.38 -2.40
CA TRP A 175 -1.65 10.63 -1.80
C TRP A 175 -2.49 11.09 -0.61
N LYS A 176 -3.68 10.50 -0.44
CA LYS A 176 -4.62 10.67 0.67
C LYS A 176 -5.36 9.35 0.88
N ASP A 177 -5.95 9.15 2.08
CA ASP A 177 -6.80 7.99 2.33
C ASP A 177 -7.89 7.90 1.26
N THR A 178 -8.00 6.73 0.63
CA THR A 178 -8.93 6.52 -0.46
C THR A 178 -9.73 5.23 -0.28
N THR A 179 -11.01 5.29 -0.63
CA THR A 179 -11.89 4.14 -0.57
C THR A 179 -11.96 3.48 -1.94
N LEU A 180 -11.32 2.33 -2.05
CA LEU A 180 -11.37 1.46 -3.22
C LEU A 180 -11.86 0.07 -2.81
N ARG A 181 -12.49 -0.65 -3.74
CA ARG A 181 -12.72 -2.08 -3.54
C ARG A 181 -11.38 -2.82 -3.46
N PRO A 182 -11.27 -3.94 -2.73
CA PRO A 182 -10.03 -4.69 -2.58
C PRO A 182 -9.66 -5.48 -3.85
N ASN A 183 -9.51 -4.78 -4.97
CA ASN A 183 -9.25 -5.35 -6.30
C ASN A 183 -7.85 -4.99 -6.82
N PHE A 184 -7.06 -4.25 -6.05
CA PHE A 184 -5.75 -3.72 -6.45
C PHE A 184 -4.70 -4.21 -5.47
N THR A 185 -3.74 -5.00 -5.90
CA THR A 185 -2.70 -5.61 -5.06
C THR A 185 -1.86 -4.55 -4.35
N PRO A 186 -2.02 -4.32 -3.02
CA PRO A 186 -1.12 -3.43 -2.28
C PRO A 186 0.21 -4.15 -2.06
N PHE A 187 1.29 -3.57 -2.57
CA PHE A 187 2.63 -4.19 -2.54
C PHE A 187 3.72 -3.31 -1.93
N GLY A 188 3.39 -2.08 -1.53
CA GLY A 188 4.36 -1.18 -0.93
C GLY A 188 3.74 -0.10 -0.06
N ARG A 189 4.59 0.55 0.75
CA ARG A 189 4.22 1.68 1.59
C ARG A 189 5.27 2.79 1.48
N VAL A 190 4.84 4.00 1.18
CA VAL A 190 5.69 5.19 1.15
C VAL A 190 6.21 5.48 2.55
N ILE A 191 7.52 5.63 2.67
CA ILE A 191 8.23 5.94 3.91
C ILE A 191 8.87 7.34 3.87
N ARG A 192 9.05 7.91 2.66
CA ARG A 192 9.50 9.31 2.43
C ARG A 192 8.88 9.83 1.14
N GLY A 193 8.63 11.14 1.06
CA GLY A 193 8.10 11.79 -0.15
C GLY A 193 6.57 11.91 -0.17
N MET A 194 5.88 11.77 0.97
CA MET A 194 4.45 12.09 1.07
C MET A 194 4.18 13.58 0.81
N ASP A 195 5.10 14.46 1.17
CA ASP A 195 5.08 15.89 0.86
C ASP A 195 5.21 16.15 -0.65
N VAL A 196 6.00 15.34 -1.37
CA VAL A 196 6.09 15.37 -2.84
C VAL A 196 4.74 15.00 -3.46
N LEU A 197 4.11 13.90 -3.00
CA LEU A 197 2.78 13.50 -3.46
C LEU A 197 1.72 14.56 -3.15
N ALA A 198 1.74 15.14 -1.96
CA ALA A 198 0.81 16.20 -1.57
C ALA A 198 0.95 17.45 -2.45
N ARG A 199 2.19 17.85 -2.78
CA ARG A 199 2.46 18.98 -3.68
C ARG A 199 1.97 18.72 -5.10
N ILE A 200 2.17 17.51 -5.63
CA ILE A 200 1.64 17.12 -6.94
C ILE A 200 0.12 17.19 -6.93
N ALA A 201 -0.52 16.63 -5.92
CA ALA A 201 -1.97 16.65 -5.78
C ALA A 201 -2.54 18.06 -5.62
N ALA A 202 -1.86 18.96 -4.88
CA ALA A 202 -2.27 20.35 -4.69
C ALA A 202 -2.23 21.18 -5.98
N ALA A 203 -1.40 20.81 -6.94
CA ALA A 203 -1.34 21.44 -8.25
C ALA A 203 -2.53 21.00 -9.17
N GLY A 204 -3.23 19.93 -8.79
CA GLY A 204 -4.37 19.43 -9.54
C GLY A 204 -4.01 18.68 -10.82
N GLU A 205 -5.01 18.43 -11.61
CA GLU A 205 -4.98 17.73 -12.89
C GLU A 205 -5.84 18.49 -13.93
N ASP A 206 -5.83 18.04 -15.17
CA ASP A 206 -6.40 18.76 -16.30
C ASP A 206 -7.84 18.36 -16.66
N ASP A 207 -8.52 17.57 -15.83
CA ASP A 207 -9.87 17.06 -16.02
C ASP A 207 -10.09 16.28 -17.35
N GLN A 208 -9.01 15.86 -18.03
CA GLN A 208 -9.12 15.28 -19.38
C GLN A 208 -9.95 13.99 -19.42
N ASN A 209 -9.93 13.19 -18.36
CA ASN A 209 -10.74 11.97 -18.28
C ASN A 209 -12.16 12.25 -17.75
N SER A 210 -12.26 13.10 -16.74
CA SER A 210 -13.49 13.61 -16.13
C SER A 210 -13.11 14.61 -15.03
N VAL A 211 -14.10 15.33 -14.49
CA VAL A 211 -13.87 16.24 -13.36
C VAL A 211 -13.16 15.52 -12.19
N GLY A 212 -12.00 16.00 -11.84
CA GLY A 212 -11.15 15.42 -10.80
C GLY A 212 -10.35 14.19 -11.24
N ASP A 213 -10.16 13.97 -12.55
CA ASP A 213 -9.41 12.85 -13.12
C ASP A 213 -8.77 13.24 -14.46
N GLY A 214 -7.47 13.32 -14.52
CA GLY A 214 -6.73 13.73 -15.70
C GLY A 214 -5.21 13.56 -15.57
N TYR A 215 -4.47 14.20 -16.43
CA TYR A 215 -3.01 14.29 -16.31
C TYR A 215 -2.64 15.26 -15.17
N PRO A 216 -1.61 14.93 -14.36
CA PRO A 216 -1.16 15.87 -13.33
C PRO A 216 -0.63 17.17 -13.96
N ASN A 217 -1.09 18.32 -13.46
CA ASN A 217 -0.63 19.66 -13.91
C ASN A 217 0.87 19.88 -13.66
N LEU A 218 1.44 19.23 -12.64
CA LEU A 218 2.89 19.10 -12.48
C LEU A 218 3.37 17.82 -13.16
N PHE A 219 4.21 17.95 -14.18
CA PHE A 219 4.83 16.79 -14.84
C PHE A 219 5.66 15.97 -13.85
N VAL A 220 5.34 14.69 -13.69
CA VAL A 220 5.99 13.76 -12.77
C VAL A 220 6.74 12.70 -13.58
N GLY A 221 7.94 13.03 -14.02
CA GLY A 221 8.82 12.13 -14.75
C GLY A 221 9.78 11.39 -13.82
N PHE A 222 10.03 10.11 -14.09
CA PHE A 222 11.07 9.31 -13.42
C PHE A 222 12.42 9.49 -14.13
N ARG A 223 13.40 10.02 -13.42
CA ARG A 223 14.77 10.09 -13.89
C ARG A 223 15.44 8.72 -13.78
N HIS A 224 15.24 8.07 -12.64
CA HIS A 224 15.77 6.75 -12.33
C HIS A 224 14.95 6.11 -11.20
N VAL A 225 14.81 4.77 -11.24
CA VAL A 225 14.20 3.98 -10.18
C VAL A 225 15.24 3.05 -9.57
N GLN A 226 15.65 3.33 -8.34
CA GLN A 226 16.72 2.63 -7.64
C GLN A 226 16.16 1.61 -6.64
N ILE A 227 16.74 0.40 -6.66
CA ILE A 227 16.48 -0.65 -5.68
C ILE A 227 17.58 -0.63 -4.60
N LEU A 228 17.18 -0.49 -3.34
CA LEU A 228 18.06 -0.53 -2.17
C LEU A 228 17.77 -1.78 -1.35
N GLY A 229 18.80 -2.56 -1.02
CA GLY A 229 18.70 -3.84 -0.32
C GLY A 229 18.94 -5.01 -1.27
N ARG A 230 19.93 -5.83 -0.95
CA ARG A 230 20.33 -7.04 -1.70
C ARG A 230 20.13 -8.29 -0.87
#